data_1704a631003a3825541ee8a53ab060ad
#
_entry.id   1704a631003a3825541ee8a53ab060ad
#
_cell.length_a   1.000
_cell.length_b   1.000
_cell.length_c   1.000
_cell.angle_alpha   90.00
_cell.angle_beta   90.00
_cell.angle_gamma   90.00
#
_symmetry.space_group_name_H-M   'P 1'
#
loop_
_entity.id
_entity.type
_entity.pdbx_description
1 polymer ?
#
loop_
_entity_poly.entity_id
_entity_poly.type
_entity_poly.pdbx_seq_one_letter_code
_entity_poly.pdbx_strand_id
1 'polypeptide(L)'
;MTRVMVVEDDGNLRLALVTQLRAAGFVVDDAGDIASADRILRETRHDCVVFDRMLPDGDAISYVHMRRQLGWRAPVLFLTARDALADRVAGFEHGGDDYLVKPFVMAELTERVANLCRRSAFDRPSVLQHEDLVMDCARREVRRAGVLLTLTNKEYAVLEYLLTRAGLPVQRADLIEHCWDAQADPMSNVVDVVVKRLRRKLKEPELIHAVRGLGYRLGAR
;
A
#
# COMPACT_ATOMS: atom_id res chain seq x y z
N MET A 1 -4.47 15.85 -11.91
CA MET A 1 -5.69 15.03 -11.80
C MET A 1 -5.29 13.63 -11.36
N THR A 2 -5.92 13.08 -10.36
CA THR A 2 -5.62 11.75 -9.82
C THR A 2 -6.09 10.66 -10.80
N ARG A 3 -5.18 9.78 -11.22
CA ARG A 3 -5.44 8.74 -12.22
C ARG A 3 -5.48 7.36 -11.58
N VAL A 4 -6.52 6.62 -11.85
CA VAL A 4 -6.78 5.28 -11.31
C VAL A 4 -6.87 4.28 -12.47
N MET A 5 -6.30 3.08 -12.29
CA MET A 5 -6.49 1.94 -13.20
C MET A 5 -7.47 0.96 -12.57
N VAL A 6 -8.40 0.45 -13.36
CA VAL A 6 -9.33 -0.62 -12.97
C VAL A 6 -9.06 -1.84 -13.83
N VAL A 7 -8.83 -3.00 -13.20
CA VAL A 7 -8.62 -4.29 -13.89
C VAL A 7 -9.63 -5.30 -13.36
N GLU A 8 -10.61 -5.63 -14.19
CA GLU A 8 -11.75 -6.48 -13.86
C GLU A 8 -12.23 -7.15 -15.15
N ASP A 9 -12.41 -8.46 -15.16
CA ASP A 9 -12.82 -9.20 -16.36
C ASP A 9 -14.33 -9.12 -16.62
N ASP A 10 -15.16 -9.04 -15.55
CA ASP A 10 -16.59 -8.79 -15.71
C ASP A 10 -16.84 -7.38 -16.29
N GLY A 11 -17.29 -7.33 -17.54
CA GLY A 11 -17.52 -6.06 -18.24
C GLY A 11 -18.57 -5.17 -17.57
N ASN A 12 -19.60 -5.73 -16.92
CA ASN A 12 -20.63 -4.96 -16.23
C ASN A 12 -20.09 -4.34 -14.94
N LEU A 13 -19.37 -5.14 -14.15
CA LEU A 13 -18.73 -4.66 -12.93
C LEU A 13 -17.65 -3.62 -13.26
N ARG A 14 -16.81 -3.88 -14.27
CA ARG A 14 -15.79 -2.94 -14.74
C ARG A 14 -16.41 -1.60 -15.12
N LEU A 15 -17.49 -1.61 -15.92
CA LEU A 15 -18.19 -0.39 -16.33
C LEU A 15 -18.76 0.36 -15.12
N ALA A 16 -19.35 -0.34 -14.15
CA ALA A 16 -19.87 0.26 -12.92
C ALA A 16 -18.76 0.92 -12.09
N LEU A 17 -17.62 0.25 -11.93
CA LEU A 17 -16.44 0.77 -11.22
C LEU A 17 -15.89 2.05 -11.90
N VAL A 18 -15.70 1.99 -13.21
CA VAL A 18 -15.23 3.12 -14.02
C VAL A 18 -16.16 4.31 -13.90
N THR A 19 -17.47 4.08 -14.04
CA THR A 19 -18.50 5.13 -13.97
C THR A 19 -18.49 5.79 -12.59
N GLN A 20 -18.47 5.00 -11.52
CA GLN A 20 -18.47 5.50 -10.14
C GLN A 20 -17.21 6.30 -9.83
N LEU A 21 -16.02 5.81 -10.18
CA LEU A 21 -14.77 6.50 -9.94
C LEU A 21 -14.65 7.80 -10.76
N ARG A 22 -15.12 7.80 -12.01
CA ARG A 22 -15.18 9.05 -12.81
C ARG A 22 -16.14 10.07 -12.20
N ALA A 23 -17.30 9.64 -11.71
CA ALA A 23 -18.24 10.51 -11.00
C ALA A 23 -17.62 11.11 -9.71
N ALA A 24 -16.70 10.39 -9.06
CA ALA A 24 -15.93 10.87 -7.92
C ALA A 24 -14.73 11.77 -8.28
N GLY A 25 -14.54 12.10 -9.59
CA GLY A 25 -13.52 13.05 -10.05
C GLY A 25 -12.16 12.43 -10.42
N PHE A 26 -12.06 11.10 -10.50
CA PHE A 26 -10.84 10.43 -10.95
C PHE A 26 -10.78 10.35 -12.49
N VAL A 27 -9.56 10.39 -13.03
CA VAL A 27 -9.29 9.93 -14.40
C VAL A 27 -9.11 8.42 -14.33
N VAL A 28 -9.86 7.66 -15.13
CA VAL A 28 -9.88 6.20 -15.03
C VAL A 28 -9.55 5.56 -16.37
N ASP A 29 -8.50 4.75 -16.36
CA ASP A 29 -8.18 3.77 -17.40
C ASP A 29 -8.65 2.39 -16.94
N ASP A 30 -9.01 1.50 -17.87
CA ASP A 30 -9.51 0.18 -17.54
C ASP A 30 -8.97 -0.92 -18.46
N ALA A 31 -8.95 -2.15 -17.96
CA ALA A 31 -8.60 -3.36 -18.71
C ALA A 31 -9.39 -4.57 -18.21
N GLY A 32 -9.54 -5.58 -19.04
CA GLY A 32 -10.22 -6.84 -18.70
C GLY A 32 -9.29 -7.99 -18.32
N ASP A 33 -7.98 -7.80 -18.41
CA ASP A 33 -6.96 -8.83 -18.18
C ASP A 33 -5.63 -8.20 -17.78
N ILE A 34 -4.70 -9.03 -17.24
CA ILE A 34 -3.37 -8.59 -16.79
C ILE A 34 -2.53 -8.09 -17.96
N ALA A 35 -2.59 -8.74 -19.11
CA ALA A 35 -1.74 -8.40 -20.25
C ALA A 35 -2.06 -7.00 -20.79
N SER A 36 -3.34 -6.66 -20.90
CA SER A 36 -3.81 -5.32 -21.30
C SER A 36 -3.48 -4.28 -20.23
N ALA A 37 -3.66 -4.62 -18.96
CA ALA A 37 -3.30 -3.77 -17.84
C ALA A 37 -1.78 -3.47 -17.81
N ASP A 38 -0.93 -4.49 -18.01
CA ASP A 38 0.54 -4.33 -18.01
C ASP A 38 0.99 -3.34 -19.09
N ARG A 39 0.42 -3.41 -20.28
CA ARG A 39 0.72 -2.47 -21.36
C ARG A 39 0.42 -1.02 -20.95
N ILE A 40 -0.78 -0.76 -20.42
CA ILE A 40 -1.18 0.58 -19.97
C ILE A 40 -0.30 1.07 -18.82
N LEU A 41 -0.02 0.19 -17.83
CA LEU A 41 0.78 0.51 -16.66
C LEU A 41 2.27 0.75 -16.96
N ARG A 42 2.76 0.33 -18.13
CA ARG A 42 4.12 0.68 -18.60
C ARG A 42 4.18 2.08 -19.21
N GLU A 43 3.13 2.48 -19.89
CA GLU A 43 3.07 3.76 -20.62
C GLU A 43 2.60 4.92 -19.74
N THR A 44 1.74 4.62 -18.76
CA THR A 44 1.07 5.65 -17.95
C THR A 44 1.25 5.38 -16.46
N ARG A 45 1.56 6.43 -15.69
CA ARG A 45 1.60 6.37 -14.21
C ARG A 45 0.19 6.51 -13.64
N HIS A 46 -0.12 5.66 -12.68
CA HIS A 46 -1.38 5.69 -11.95
C HIS A 46 -1.12 5.90 -10.46
N ASP A 47 -2.01 6.66 -9.83
CA ASP A 47 -1.95 6.97 -8.38
C ASP A 47 -2.53 5.84 -7.53
N CYS A 48 -3.35 4.97 -8.13
CA CYS A 48 -3.89 3.75 -7.53
C CYS A 48 -4.30 2.78 -8.64
N VAL A 49 -4.24 1.46 -8.35
CA VAL A 49 -4.76 0.42 -9.23
C VAL A 49 -5.74 -0.45 -8.44
N VAL A 50 -6.94 -0.65 -8.98
CA VAL A 50 -7.94 -1.58 -8.49
C VAL A 50 -7.83 -2.85 -9.33
N PHE A 51 -7.51 -3.98 -8.69
CA PHE A 51 -7.38 -5.28 -9.37
C PHE A 51 -8.43 -6.26 -8.87
N ASP A 52 -9.18 -6.90 -9.76
CA ASP A 52 -9.73 -8.20 -9.41
C ASP A 52 -8.60 -9.21 -9.19
N ARG A 53 -8.72 -9.98 -8.12
CA ARG A 53 -7.71 -11.01 -7.80
C ARG A 53 -7.61 -12.06 -8.89
N MET A 54 -8.75 -12.59 -9.34
CA MET A 54 -8.81 -13.69 -10.29
C MET A 54 -9.18 -13.16 -11.66
N LEU A 55 -8.20 -13.09 -12.54
CA LEU A 55 -8.35 -12.66 -13.93
C LEU A 55 -8.16 -13.86 -14.89
N PRO A 56 -8.67 -13.78 -16.12
CA PRO A 56 -8.61 -14.90 -17.07
C PRO A 56 -7.20 -15.39 -17.37
N ASP A 57 -6.21 -14.49 -17.28
CA ASP A 57 -4.81 -14.72 -17.59
C ASP A 57 -3.92 -14.87 -16.34
N GLY A 58 -4.51 -14.93 -15.13
CA GLY A 58 -3.77 -15.27 -13.93
C GLY A 58 -4.23 -14.61 -12.63
N ASP A 59 -3.47 -14.86 -11.54
CA ASP A 59 -3.68 -14.24 -10.24
C ASP A 59 -2.98 -12.88 -10.18
N ALA A 60 -3.76 -11.82 -9.99
CA ALA A 60 -3.28 -10.44 -9.89
C ALA A 60 -2.27 -10.25 -8.74
N ILE A 61 -2.35 -11.03 -7.65
CA ILE A 61 -1.39 -10.98 -6.54
C ILE A 61 0.01 -11.36 -7.03
N SER A 62 0.11 -12.45 -7.79
CA SER A 62 1.38 -12.90 -8.37
C SER A 62 1.97 -11.87 -9.33
N TYR A 63 1.13 -11.26 -10.17
CA TYR A 63 1.54 -10.19 -11.07
C TYR A 63 2.06 -8.98 -10.30
N VAL A 64 1.32 -8.50 -9.30
CA VAL A 64 1.72 -7.35 -8.48
C VAL A 64 3.02 -7.65 -7.73
N HIS A 65 3.18 -8.87 -7.17
CA HIS A 65 4.41 -9.28 -6.52
C HIS A 65 5.62 -9.19 -7.46
N MET A 66 5.51 -9.74 -8.66
CA MET A 66 6.55 -9.63 -9.69
C MET A 66 6.88 -8.16 -10.02
N ARG A 67 5.85 -7.33 -10.24
CA ARG A 67 6.03 -5.90 -10.54
C ARG A 67 6.68 -5.13 -9.39
N ARG A 68 6.39 -5.50 -8.12
CA ARG A 68 7.05 -4.94 -6.93
C ARG A 68 8.55 -5.24 -6.92
N GLN A 69 8.95 -6.45 -7.29
CA GLN A 69 10.37 -6.82 -7.40
C GLN A 69 11.10 -5.98 -8.46
N LEU A 70 10.41 -5.58 -9.52
CA LEU A 70 10.91 -4.69 -10.58
C LEU A 70 10.82 -3.20 -10.22
N GLY A 71 10.47 -2.85 -8.98
CA GLY A 71 10.43 -1.46 -8.51
C GLY A 71 9.11 -0.73 -8.73
N TRP A 72 8.05 -1.40 -9.22
CA TRP A 72 6.74 -0.77 -9.36
C TRP A 72 6.09 -0.50 -7.99
N ARG A 73 5.55 0.72 -7.78
CA ARG A 73 5.15 1.24 -6.47
C ARG A 73 3.72 1.78 -6.38
N ALA A 74 2.94 1.79 -7.48
CA ALA A 74 1.57 2.29 -7.41
C ALA A 74 0.76 1.53 -6.34
N PRO A 75 -0.03 2.21 -5.49
CA PRO A 75 -0.90 1.55 -4.54
C PRO A 75 -1.90 0.62 -5.23
N VAL A 76 -2.19 -0.53 -4.62
CA VAL A 76 -3.10 -1.55 -5.17
C VAL A 76 -4.19 -1.90 -4.18
N LEU A 77 -5.45 -1.76 -4.62
CA LEU A 77 -6.63 -2.31 -3.98
C LEU A 77 -7.03 -3.61 -4.69
N PHE A 78 -7.00 -4.74 -3.99
CA PHE A 78 -7.51 -5.99 -4.52
C PHE A 78 -8.99 -6.18 -4.23
N LEU A 79 -9.76 -6.55 -5.26
CA LEU A 79 -11.11 -7.07 -5.10
C LEU A 79 -11.03 -8.60 -4.97
N THR A 80 -11.67 -9.18 -3.96
CA THR A 80 -11.51 -10.61 -3.65
C THR A 80 -12.84 -11.24 -3.24
N ALA A 81 -13.02 -12.52 -3.56
CA ALA A 81 -14.16 -13.29 -3.06
C ALA A 81 -14.02 -13.59 -1.55
N ARG A 82 -15.15 -13.83 -0.87
CA ARG A 82 -15.21 -14.05 0.59
C ARG A 82 -14.41 -15.26 1.06
N ASP A 83 -14.34 -16.29 0.24
CA ASP A 83 -13.64 -17.56 0.57
C ASP A 83 -12.12 -17.42 0.55
N ALA A 84 -11.60 -16.39 -0.10
CA ALA A 84 -10.18 -16.08 -0.13
C ALA A 84 -9.68 -15.30 1.11
N LEU A 85 -10.53 -15.09 2.13
CA LEU A 85 -10.18 -14.41 3.37
C LEU A 85 -9.15 -15.18 4.22
N ALA A 86 -9.14 -16.51 4.15
CA ALA A 86 -8.12 -17.33 4.82
C ALA A 86 -6.70 -17.04 4.29
N ASP A 87 -6.58 -16.65 3.02
CA ASP A 87 -5.33 -16.25 2.38
C ASP A 87 -4.90 -14.82 2.71
N ARG A 88 -5.72 -14.04 3.48
CA ARG A 88 -5.39 -12.64 3.84
C ARG A 88 -4.08 -12.53 4.61
N VAL A 89 -3.77 -13.51 5.46
CA VAL A 89 -2.49 -13.53 6.20
C VAL A 89 -1.31 -13.74 5.24
N ALA A 90 -1.49 -14.59 4.23
CA ALA A 90 -0.51 -14.78 3.16
C ALA A 90 -0.49 -13.60 2.17
N GLY A 91 -1.66 -13.01 1.86
CA GLY A 91 -1.80 -11.92 0.88
C GLY A 91 -1.11 -10.61 1.28
N PHE A 92 -1.01 -10.28 2.57
CA PHE A 92 -0.20 -9.15 3.05
C PHE A 92 1.30 -9.35 2.80
N GLU A 93 1.76 -10.58 2.57
CA GLU A 93 3.15 -10.87 2.21
C GLU A 93 3.47 -10.53 0.75
N HIS A 94 2.46 -10.38 -0.12
CA HIS A 94 2.63 -10.31 -1.58
C HIS A 94 2.40 -8.93 -2.21
N GLY A 95 2.30 -7.85 -1.42
CA GLY A 95 2.43 -6.48 -1.94
C GLY A 95 1.13 -5.72 -2.23
N GLY A 96 -0.06 -6.21 -1.86
CA GLY A 96 -1.30 -5.44 -1.84
C GLY A 96 -1.31 -4.40 -0.74
N ASP A 97 -1.89 -3.22 -1.02
CA ASP A 97 -2.00 -2.13 -0.05
C ASP A 97 -3.32 -2.18 0.71
N ASP A 98 -4.36 -2.70 0.07
CA ASP A 98 -5.68 -2.88 0.62
C ASP A 98 -6.46 -3.99 -0.09
N TYR A 99 -7.52 -4.51 0.56
CA TYR A 99 -8.39 -5.56 0.05
C TYR A 99 -9.85 -5.20 0.30
N LEU A 100 -10.70 -5.42 -0.70
CA LEU A 100 -12.14 -5.25 -0.62
C LEU A 100 -12.85 -6.54 -1.03
N VAL A 101 -13.69 -7.06 -0.15
CA VAL A 101 -14.37 -8.35 -0.33
C VAL A 101 -15.65 -8.16 -1.14
N LYS A 102 -15.84 -8.94 -2.19
CA LYS A 102 -17.09 -9.04 -2.97
C LYS A 102 -18.14 -9.86 -2.19
N PRO A 103 -19.40 -9.41 -2.09
CA PRO A 103 -19.96 -8.17 -2.62
C PRO A 103 -19.63 -6.97 -1.73
N PHE A 104 -19.43 -5.80 -2.34
CA PHE A 104 -19.11 -4.56 -1.66
C PHE A 104 -20.04 -3.40 -2.07
N VAL A 105 -20.02 -2.33 -1.30
CA VAL A 105 -20.72 -1.09 -1.62
C VAL A 105 -19.79 -0.17 -2.40
N MET A 106 -20.26 0.43 -3.50
CA MET A 106 -19.47 1.32 -4.36
C MET A 106 -18.90 2.52 -3.61
N ALA A 107 -19.62 3.05 -2.62
CA ALA A 107 -19.11 4.14 -1.77
C ALA A 107 -17.86 3.70 -0.98
N GLU A 108 -17.83 2.47 -0.44
CA GLU A 108 -16.66 1.93 0.26
C GLU A 108 -15.45 1.82 -0.66
N LEU A 109 -15.64 1.29 -1.88
CA LEU A 109 -14.57 1.22 -2.88
C LEU A 109 -14.01 2.61 -3.18
N THR A 110 -14.89 3.59 -3.42
CA THR A 110 -14.48 4.97 -3.72
C THR A 110 -13.65 5.58 -2.60
N GLU A 111 -14.08 5.42 -1.34
CA GLU A 111 -13.33 5.90 -0.16
C GLU A 111 -11.97 5.23 -0.01
N ARG A 112 -11.88 3.92 -0.24
CA ARG A 112 -10.61 3.18 -0.19
C ARG A 112 -9.63 3.65 -1.27
N VAL A 113 -10.12 3.79 -2.51
CA VAL A 113 -9.33 4.34 -3.63
C VAL A 113 -8.86 5.76 -3.31
N ALA A 114 -9.75 6.64 -2.81
CA ALA A 114 -9.39 8.00 -2.41
C ALA A 114 -8.32 8.02 -1.32
N ASN A 115 -8.41 7.13 -0.32
CA ASN A 115 -7.42 6.97 0.74
C ASN A 115 -6.06 6.52 0.20
N LEU A 116 -6.04 5.54 -0.71
CA LEU A 116 -4.81 5.07 -1.35
C LEU A 116 -4.16 6.16 -2.19
N CYS A 117 -4.96 6.90 -2.98
CA CYS A 117 -4.47 8.04 -3.76
C CYS A 117 -3.95 9.17 -2.88
N ARG A 118 -4.61 9.51 -1.77
CA ARG A 118 -4.14 10.54 -0.82
C ARG A 118 -2.79 10.17 -0.21
N ARG A 119 -2.57 8.92 0.13
CA ARG A 119 -1.26 8.44 0.60
C ARG A 119 -0.16 8.62 -0.45
N SER A 120 -0.53 8.64 -1.73
CA SER A 120 0.37 8.93 -2.87
C SER A 120 0.62 10.42 -3.08
N ALA A 121 -0.32 11.29 -2.73
CA ALA A 121 -0.40 12.69 -3.18
C ALA A 121 -0.08 13.75 -2.13
N PHE A 122 0.12 13.41 -0.84
CA PHE A 122 0.45 14.44 0.15
C PHE A 122 1.79 15.11 -0.16
N ASP A 123 1.83 16.43 -0.02
CA ASP A 123 3.00 17.32 0.07
C ASP A 123 3.94 16.85 1.20
N ARG A 124 4.61 15.74 0.98
CA ARG A 124 5.63 15.20 1.89
C ARG A 124 6.93 15.85 1.51
N PRO A 125 7.79 16.19 2.46
CA PRO A 125 9.13 16.57 2.10
C PRO A 125 9.67 15.52 1.13
N SER A 126 10.18 15.95 0.00
CA SER A 126 10.65 15.07 -1.07
C SER A 126 11.65 14.02 -0.56
N VAL A 127 12.32 14.33 0.54
CA VAL A 127 13.26 13.44 1.23
C VAL A 127 13.07 13.56 2.74
N LEU A 128 12.83 12.42 3.40
CA LEU A 128 12.91 12.27 4.84
C LEU A 128 14.25 11.62 5.19
N GLN A 129 14.94 12.15 6.20
CA GLN A 129 16.22 11.60 6.61
C GLN A 129 16.31 11.52 8.14
N HIS A 130 16.86 10.43 8.62
CA HIS A 130 17.22 10.24 10.02
C HIS A 130 18.48 9.37 10.09
N GLU A 131 19.58 9.95 10.59
CA GLU A 131 20.91 9.31 10.57
C GLU A 131 21.30 8.85 9.17
N ASP A 132 21.60 7.58 8.97
CA ASP A 132 21.97 6.95 7.69
C ASP A 132 20.77 6.43 6.88
N LEU A 133 19.55 6.62 7.40
CA LEU A 133 18.30 6.25 6.73
C LEU A 133 17.77 7.43 5.93
N VAL A 134 17.63 7.25 4.62
CA VAL A 134 17.10 8.24 3.67
C VAL A 134 15.91 7.65 2.95
N MET A 135 14.79 8.35 2.96
CA MET A 135 13.56 8.00 2.25
C MET A 135 13.22 9.09 1.25
N ASP A 136 13.38 8.80 -0.05
CA ASP A 136 12.90 9.64 -1.15
C ASP A 136 11.40 9.34 -1.37
N CYS A 137 10.55 10.22 -0.89
CA CYS A 137 9.10 10.07 -0.95
C CYS A 137 8.57 10.21 -2.38
N ALA A 138 9.22 11.02 -3.22
CA ALA A 138 8.82 11.22 -4.62
C ALA A 138 9.08 9.97 -5.48
N ARG A 139 10.23 9.31 -5.24
CA ARG A 139 10.60 8.07 -5.92
C ARG A 139 10.12 6.81 -5.19
N ARG A 140 9.63 6.96 -3.96
CA ARG A 140 9.31 5.87 -3.04
C ARG A 140 10.50 4.92 -2.82
N GLU A 141 11.69 5.46 -2.77
CA GLU A 141 12.92 4.73 -2.48
C GLU A 141 13.33 4.92 -1.02
N VAL A 142 13.79 3.85 -0.40
CA VAL A 142 14.37 3.89 0.94
C VAL A 142 15.77 3.34 0.87
N ARG A 143 16.73 4.10 1.41
CA ARG A 143 18.14 3.70 1.49
C ARG A 143 18.62 3.78 2.93
N ARG A 144 19.44 2.81 3.32
CA ARG A 144 20.17 2.85 4.59
C ARG A 144 21.66 2.67 4.33
N ALA A 145 22.48 3.57 4.83
CA ALA A 145 23.92 3.64 4.50
C ALA A 145 24.17 3.54 2.99
N GLY A 146 23.34 4.19 2.16
CA GLY A 146 23.40 4.17 0.69
C GLY A 146 22.80 2.92 0.02
N VAL A 147 22.51 1.84 0.76
CA VAL A 147 21.96 0.59 0.22
C VAL A 147 20.44 0.70 0.05
N LEU A 148 19.94 0.43 -1.15
CA LEU A 148 18.50 0.42 -1.45
C LEU A 148 17.80 -0.73 -0.73
N LEU A 149 16.70 -0.42 -0.02
CA LEU A 149 15.88 -1.38 0.68
C LEU A 149 14.59 -1.66 -0.08
N THR A 150 14.25 -2.93 -0.24
CA THR A 150 12.96 -3.34 -0.80
C THR A 150 11.95 -3.48 0.33
N LEU A 151 10.99 -2.55 0.39
CA LEU A 151 9.92 -2.54 1.38
C LEU A 151 8.58 -2.85 0.71
N THR A 152 7.70 -3.54 1.42
CA THR A 152 6.27 -3.61 1.06
C THR A 152 5.62 -2.25 1.32
N ASN A 153 4.43 -2.02 0.76
CA ASN A 153 3.75 -0.75 0.96
C ASN A 153 3.37 -0.48 2.43
N LYS A 154 3.03 -1.52 3.21
CA LYS A 154 2.76 -1.38 4.66
C LYS A 154 4.04 -1.07 5.45
N GLU A 155 5.14 -1.74 5.13
CA GLU A 155 6.45 -1.42 5.73
C GLU A 155 6.87 0.01 5.39
N TYR A 156 6.67 0.42 4.13
CA TYR A 156 6.95 1.79 3.68
C TYR A 156 6.09 2.80 4.45
N ALA A 157 4.77 2.60 4.54
CA ALA A 157 3.86 3.51 5.22
C ALA A 157 4.18 3.64 6.72
N VAL A 158 4.46 2.53 7.40
CA VAL A 158 4.85 2.54 8.83
C VAL A 158 6.18 3.27 9.01
N LEU A 159 7.17 3.00 8.17
CA LEU A 159 8.47 3.65 8.25
C LEU A 159 8.38 5.16 7.99
N GLU A 160 7.61 5.56 6.99
CA GLU A 160 7.36 6.96 6.67
C GLU A 160 6.65 7.69 7.81
N TYR A 161 5.63 7.07 8.41
CA TYR A 161 4.92 7.65 9.54
C TYR A 161 5.84 7.82 10.76
N LEU A 162 6.72 6.86 11.02
CA LEU A 162 7.72 6.96 12.07
C LEU A 162 8.80 8.01 11.77
N LEU A 163 9.26 8.12 10.50
CA LEU A 163 10.25 9.11 10.08
C LEU A 163 9.73 10.54 10.19
N THR A 164 8.47 10.79 9.81
CA THR A 164 7.86 12.12 9.97
C THR A 164 7.72 12.56 11.43
N ARG A 165 7.87 11.63 12.37
CA ARG A 165 7.80 11.82 13.82
C ARG A 165 9.07 11.34 14.53
N ALA A 166 10.21 11.38 13.84
CA ALA A 166 11.48 10.91 14.41
C ALA A 166 11.75 11.51 15.79
N GLY A 167 12.17 10.68 16.72
CA GLY A 167 12.40 11.06 18.12
C GLY A 167 11.15 11.06 19.01
N LEU A 168 9.93 11.06 18.46
CA LEU A 168 8.70 11.04 19.23
C LEU A 168 8.12 9.62 19.34
N PRO A 169 7.51 9.23 20.48
CA PRO A 169 6.79 7.99 20.59
C PRO A 169 5.48 8.05 19.78
N VAL A 170 5.21 7.02 19.00
CA VAL A 170 4.01 6.85 18.17
C VAL A 170 3.21 5.68 18.72
N GLN A 171 1.93 5.90 18.98
CA GLN A 171 1.05 4.87 19.50
C GLN A 171 0.71 3.82 18.42
N ARG A 172 0.41 2.59 18.85
CA ARG A 172 -0.04 1.54 17.90
C ARG A 172 -1.34 1.93 17.21
N ALA A 173 -2.26 2.56 17.94
CA ALA A 173 -3.52 3.06 17.39
C ALA A 173 -3.29 4.07 16.26
N ASP A 174 -2.37 5.01 16.43
CA ASP A 174 -2.03 6.00 15.41
C ASP A 174 -1.44 5.34 14.15
N LEU A 175 -0.59 4.32 14.34
CA LEU A 175 -0.05 3.55 13.22
C LEU A 175 -1.17 2.80 12.48
N ILE A 176 -2.11 2.21 13.20
CA ILE A 176 -3.26 1.51 12.60
C ILE A 176 -4.12 2.51 11.82
N GLU A 177 -4.52 3.61 12.45
CA GLU A 177 -5.34 4.63 11.81
C GLU A 177 -4.73 5.19 10.52
N HIS A 178 -3.40 5.42 10.51
CA HIS A 178 -2.73 6.05 9.37
C HIS A 178 -2.18 5.07 8.33
N CYS A 179 -1.84 3.84 8.73
CA CYS A 179 -1.22 2.87 7.84
C CYS A 179 -2.14 1.70 7.47
N TRP A 180 -3.27 1.52 8.16
CA TRP A 180 -4.30 0.51 7.86
C TRP A 180 -5.66 1.17 7.67
N ASP A 181 -6.64 0.40 7.22
CA ASP A 181 -8.00 0.87 7.05
C ASP A 181 -8.77 0.81 8.36
N ALA A 182 -9.85 1.59 8.44
CA ALA A 182 -10.69 1.75 9.63
C ALA A 182 -11.29 0.44 10.19
N GLN A 183 -11.19 -0.67 9.46
CA GLN A 183 -11.65 -2.00 9.89
C GLN A 183 -10.54 -2.86 10.52
N ALA A 184 -9.31 -2.37 10.60
CA ALA A 184 -8.25 -3.12 11.27
C ALA A 184 -8.48 -3.04 12.80
N ASP A 185 -8.55 -4.21 13.44
CA ASP A 185 -8.68 -4.29 14.90
C ASP A 185 -7.45 -3.67 15.57
N PRO A 186 -7.61 -2.60 16.39
CA PRO A 186 -6.51 -1.98 17.11
C PRO A 186 -5.79 -2.93 18.09
N MET A 187 -6.45 -4.00 18.51
CA MET A 187 -5.86 -5.03 19.37
C MET A 187 -5.04 -6.07 18.61
N SER A 188 -5.04 -6.03 17.28
CA SER A 188 -4.29 -6.97 16.46
C SER A 188 -2.77 -6.71 16.55
N ASN A 189 -1.99 -7.76 16.41
CA ASN A 189 -0.51 -7.68 16.39
C ASN A 189 0.07 -7.29 15.02
N VAL A 190 -0.76 -6.78 14.10
CA VAL A 190 -0.34 -6.43 12.73
C VAL A 190 0.79 -5.43 12.70
N VAL A 191 0.77 -4.42 13.58
CA VAL A 191 1.83 -3.42 13.71
C VAL A 191 3.15 -4.07 14.14
N ASP A 192 3.09 -4.93 15.15
CA ASP A 192 4.27 -5.59 15.71
C ASP A 192 4.96 -6.49 14.67
N VAL A 193 4.17 -7.17 13.84
CA VAL A 193 4.66 -7.99 12.73
C VAL A 193 5.38 -7.12 11.68
N VAL A 194 4.78 -6.00 11.29
CA VAL A 194 5.39 -5.09 10.31
C VAL A 194 6.67 -4.46 10.86
N VAL A 195 6.66 -4.00 12.13
CA VAL A 195 7.85 -3.45 12.78
C VAL A 195 8.97 -4.47 12.90
N LYS A 196 8.65 -5.73 13.25
CA LYS A 196 9.64 -6.82 13.29
C LYS A 196 10.30 -7.03 11.92
N ARG A 197 9.51 -6.99 10.83
CA ARG A 197 10.04 -7.10 9.46
C ARG A 197 10.90 -5.90 9.07
N LEU A 198 10.46 -4.68 9.42
CA LEU A 198 11.23 -3.47 9.21
C LEU A 198 12.59 -3.52 9.90
N ARG A 199 12.65 -3.87 11.20
CA ARG A 199 13.91 -4.01 11.94
C ARG A 199 14.88 -4.96 11.25
N ARG A 200 14.38 -6.12 10.78
CA ARG A 200 15.22 -7.08 10.04
C ARG A 200 15.78 -6.49 8.73
N LYS A 201 15.01 -5.66 8.02
CA LYS A 201 15.46 -5.02 6.77
C LYS A 201 16.36 -3.82 7.01
N LEU A 202 16.08 -3.06 8.05
CA LEU A 202 16.91 -1.92 8.46
C LEU A 202 18.25 -2.35 9.04
N LYS A 203 18.37 -3.55 9.63
CA LYS A 203 19.59 -4.09 10.24
C LYS A 203 20.07 -3.24 11.42
N GLU A 204 21.31 -3.47 11.87
CA GLU A 204 21.96 -2.73 12.94
C GLU A 204 22.66 -1.45 12.43
N PRO A 205 22.78 -0.40 13.27
CA PRO A 205 22.15 -0.28 14.60
C PRO A 205 20.61 -0.16 14.49
N GLU A 206 19.90 -0.67 15.53
CA GLU A 206 18.43 -0.66 15.56
C GLU A 206 17.92 0.79 15.64
N LEU A 207 17.08 1.19 14.65
CA LEU A 207 16.49 2.53 14.59
C LEU A 207 15.07 2.61 15.15
N ILE A 208 14.34 1.48 15.21
CA ILE A 208 12.97 1.47 15.70
C ILE A 208 12.93 0.80 17.07
N HIS A 209 12.63 1.57 18.11
CA HIS A 209 12.59 1.10 19.49
C HIS A 209 11.16 0.96 19.99
N ALA A 210 10.88 -0.07 20.80
CA ALA A 210 9.62 -0.19 21.52
C ALA A 210 9.63 0.76 22.73
N VAL A 211 8.53 1.50 22.90
CA VAL A 211 8.30 2.35 24.07
C VAL A 211 7.20 1.69 24.90
N ARG A 212 7.57 1.22 26.12
CA ARG A 212 6.67 0.46 26.99
C ARG A 212 5.37 1.22 27.26
N GLY A 213 4.25 0.57 27.02
CA GLY A 213 2.91 1.13 27.24
C GLY A 213 2.44 2.16 26.18
N LEU A 214 3.30 2.57 25.23
CA LEU A 214 2.96 3.55 24.20
C LEU A 214 2.95 2.95 22.80
N GLY A 215 4.07 2.43 22.34
CA GLY A 215 4.16 1.93 20.97
C GLY A 215 5.58 1.88 20.47
N TYR A 216 5.90 2.65 19.42
CA TYR A 216 7.21 2.66 18.79
C TYR A 216 7.77 4.06 18.60
N ARG A 217 9.09 4.18 18.57
CA ARG A 217 9.82 5.41 18.28
C ARG A 217 10.95 5.11 17.31
N LEU A 218 11.14 5.96 16.31
CA LEU A 218 12.32 5.94 15.47
C LEU A 218 13.35 6.94 15.98
N GLY A 219 14.61 6.49 16.11
CA GLY A 219 15.71 7.31 16.61
C GLY A 219 16.17 6.92 18.01
N ALA A 220 17.07 7.73 18.61
CA ALA A 220 17.77 7.41 19.85
C ALA A 220 16.86 6.90 20.99
N ARG A 221 17.40 5.95 21.76
CA ARG A 221 16.75 5.37 22.96
C ARG A 221 16.41 6.40 24.01
#